data_f4c06c9b61ebcfa63bee31412e648bce
#
_entry.id   f4c06c9b61ebcfa63bee31412e648bce
#
_cell.length_a   1.000
_cell.length_b   1.000
_cell.length_c   1.000
_cell.angle_alpha   90.00
_cell.angle_beta   90.00
_cell.angle_gamma   90.00
#
_symmetry.space_group_name_H-M   'P 1'
#
loop_
_entity.id
_entity.type
_entity.pdbx_description
1 polymer ?
#
loop_
_entity_poly.entity_id
_entity_poly.type
_entity_poly.pdbx_seq_one_letter_code
_entity_poly.pdbx_strand_id
1 'polypeptide(L)'
;MTKIYLDPGHGGTDPGAVANGLQEKVLTLKIALKTRDILNRDYEGHTIRMSRTSDTTRSLAQRTNDANSWGADYFVSIHINAGGGTGYEDYIYNGSVSNNTVTYRDKLHAEVMKQVDFNNRGKKRANFHVLRQSSMPAVLTENGFIDTTADANKLKSDAYLDRIALGHANGIAQALGLKRKSGSGGSGKQGYVEVITPSLWTYNTANWDDKAVIVNEGEVFTVARDKFKVGNGYMYQLKSGLYITASTQYVRYYTR
;
A
#
# COMPACT_ATOMS: atom_id res chain seq x y z
N MET A 1 -5.49 1.97 22.33
CA MET A 1 -4.97 2.40 21.02
C MET A 1 -4.49 1.16 20.30
N THR A 2 -5.00 0.90 19.11
CA THR A 2 -4.71 -0.32 18.35
C THR A 2 -3.28 -0.32 17.84
N LYS A 3 -2.55 -1.42 18.01
CA LYS A 3 -1.12 -1.55 17.67
C LYS A 3 -0.93 -2.39 16.41
N ILE A 4 -0.43 -1.79 15.35
CA ILE A 4 -0.19 -2.42 14.05
C ILE A 4 1.30 -2.65 13.87
N TYR A 5 1.70 -3.87 13.57
CA TYR A 5 3.08 -4.18 13.24
C TYR A 5 3.22 -4.47 11.75
N LEU A 6 3.98 -3.63 11.03
CA LEU A 6 4.31 -3.83 9.63
C LEU A 6 5.72 -4.41 9.51
N ASP A 7 5.82 -5.53 8.80
CA ASP A 7 7.05 -6.25 8.61
C ASP A 7 7.43 -6.28 7.12
N PRO A 8 8.21 -5.29 6.62
CA PRO A 8 8.79 -5.39 5.29
C PRO A 8 9.82 -6.52 5.26
N GLY A 9 9.55 -7.56 4.47
CA GLY A 9 10.40 -8.73 4.35
C GLY A 9 11.83 -8.38 3.91
N HIS A 10 12.79 -9.26 4.25
CA HIS A 10 14.21 -9.11 3.90
C HIS A 10 14.86 -7.82 4.45
N GLY A 11 15.98 -7.38 3.88
CA GLY A 11 16.67 -6.13 4.25
C GLY A 11 18.15 -6.30 4.56
N GLY A 12 18.94 -5.25 4.35
CA GLY A 12 20.37 -5.24 4.57
C GLY A 12 21.08 -6.29 3.70
N THR A 13 21.70 -7.28 4.34
CA THR A 13 22.44 -8.37 3.67
C THR A 13 21.54 -9.41 3.01
N ASP A 14 20.24 -9.42 3.31
CA ASP A 14 19.26 -10.31 2.68
C ASP A 14 18.47 -9.54 1.62
N PRO A 15 18.77 -9.69 0.32
CA PRO A 15 18.08 -8.98 -0.75
C PRO A 15 16.67 -9.52 -1.01
N GLY A 16 16.31 -10.73 -0.50
CA GLY A 16 15.17 -11.47 -0.97
C GLY A 16 15.35 -11.93 -2.42
N ALA A 17 14.26 -12.12 -3.13
CA ALA A 17 14.30 -12.43 -4.56
C ALA A 17 14.84 -11.26 -5.37
N VAL A 18 15.65 -11.57 -6.40
CA VAL A 18 16.28 -10.57 -7.30
C VAL A 18 16.05 -11.00 -8.73
N ALA A 19 15.29 -10.22 -9.48
CA ALA A 19 15.03 -10.44 -10.90
C ALA A 19 14.55 -9.15 -11.59
N ASN A 20 14.65 -9.10 -12.92
CA ASN A 20 14.15 -7.99 -13.75
C ASN A 20 14.66 -6.59 -13.33
N GLY A 21 15.86 -6.51 -12.71
CA GLY A 21 16.43 -5.27 -12.19
C GLY A 21 15.81 -4.78 -10.88
N LEU A 22 15.04 -5.63 -10.19
CA LEU A 22 14.39 -5.36 -8.91
C LEU A 22 15.02 -6.22 -7.80
N GLN A 23 14.93 -5.73 -6.56
CA GLN A 23 15.24 -6.47 -5.34
C GLN A 23 14.00 -6.45 -4.44
N GLU A 24 13.59 -7.60 -3.92
CA GLU A 24 12.43 -7.73 -3.07
C GLU A 24 12.53 -6.82 -1.84
N LYS A 25 13.67 -6.79 -1.15
CA LYS A 25 13.88 -5.93 0.03
C LYS A 25 13.55 -4.45 -0.19
N VAL A 26 13.78 -3.94 -1.40
CA VAL A 26 13.50 -2.54 -1.76
C VAL A 26 12.00 -2.32 -1.93
N LEU A 27 11.34 -3.24 -2.62
CA LEU A 27 9.90 -3.17 -2.89
C LEU A 27 9.08 -3.32 -1.60
N THR A 28 9.42 -4.29 -0.77
CA THR A 28 8.71 -4.55 0.50
C THR A 28 8.81 -3.35 1.45
N LEU A 29 9.99 -2.71 1.53
CA LEU A 29 10.18 -1.49 2.31
C LEU A 29 9.33 -0.33 1.77
N LYS A 30 9.35 -0.11 0.45
CA LYS A 30 8.54 0.95 -0.19
C LYS A 30 7.05 0.76 0.10
N ILE A 31 6.52 -0.45 -0.11
CA ILE A 31 5.10 -0.75 0.12
C ILE A 31 4.75 -0.54 1.60
N ALA A 32 5.58 -1.05 2.53
CA ALA A 32 5.32 -0.91 3.97
C ALA A 32 5.34 0.54 4.45
N LEU A 33 6.30 1.36 3.97
CA LEU A 33 6.36 2.79 4.29
C LEU A 33 5.14 3.54 3.76
N LYS A 34 4.75 3.28 2.50
CA LYS A 34 3.56 3.86 1.90
C LYS A 34 2.28 3.43 2.65
N THR A 35 2.17 2.17 3.06
CA THR A 35 1.06 1.64 3.88
C THR A 35 0.97 2.37 5.22
N ARG A 36 2.09 2.52 5.93
CA ARG A 36 2.19 3.30 7.18
C ARG A 36 1.70 4.73 6.99
N ASP A 37 2.18 5.39 5.94
CA ASP A 37 1.88 6.80 5.68
C ASP A 37 0.40 7.01 5.35
N ILE A 38 -0.22 6.08 4.61
CA ILE A 38 -1.67 6.08 4.34
C ILE A 38 -2.46 5.87 5.64
N LEU A 39 -2.10 4.88 6.46
CA LEU A 39 -2.75 4.64 7.74
C LEU A 39 -2.67 5.88 8.64
N ASN A 40 -1.48 6.45 8.81
CA ASN A 40 -1.27 7.65 9.62
C ASN A 40 -1.99 8.89 9.08
N ARG A 41 -2.13 9.01 7.76
CA ARG A 41 -2.85 10.12 7.13
C ARG A 41 -4.36 9.99 7.30
N ASP A 42 -4.91 8.81 7.01
CA ASP A 42 -6.34 8.62 6.77
C ASP A 42 -7.12 8.06 7.96
N TYR A 43 -6.44 7.45 8.93
CA TYR A 43 -7.08 6.77 10.05
C TYR A 43 -6.57 7.26 11.39
N GLU A 44 -7.36 7.04 12.44
CA GLU A 44 -7.05 7.41 13.82
C GLU A 44 -7.23 6.23 14.79
N GLY A 45 -6.79 6.41 16.04
CA GLY A 45 -6.96 5.41 17.10
C GLY A 45 -5.95 4.26 17.04
N HIS A 46 -4.84 4.40 16.28
CA HIS A 46 -3.81 3.38 16.17
C HIS A 46 -2.40 3.92 16.39
N THR A 47 -1.47 2.99 16.60
CA THR A 47 -0.02 3.21 16.56
C THR A 47 0.61 2.17 15.65
N ILE A 48 1.69 2.55 14.96
CA ILE A 48 2.38 1.65 14.03
C ILE A 48 3.83 1.49 14.47
N ARG A 49 4.27 0.24 14.54
CA ARG A 49 5.69 -0.13 14.61
C ARG A 49 6.06 -0.95 13.38
N MET A 50 7.31 -0.83 12.94
CA MET A 50 7.81 -1.56 11.78
C MET A 50 9.05 -2.35 12.19
N SER A 51 9.25 -3.54 11.60
CA SER A 51 10.47 -4.32 11.84
C SER A 51 11.72 -3.60 11.34
N ARG A 52 11.60 -2.80 10.28
CA ARG A 52 12.62 -1.89 9.77
C ARG A 52 11.97 -0.71 9.03
N THR A 53 12.65 0.42 9.02
CA THR A 53 12.26 1.65 8.29
C THR A 53 13.32 2.09 7.29
N SER A 54 14.40 1.33 7.18
CA SER A 54 15.50 1.52 6.25
C SER A 54 16.02 0.16 5.75
N ASP A 55 17.05 0.16 4.91
CA ASP A 55 17.69 -1.06 4.41
C ASP A 55 18.61 -1.67 5.48
N THR A 56 18.03 -2.34 6.45
CA THR A 56 18.73 -2.99 7.58
C THR A 56 18.36 -4.45 7.70
N THR A 57 19.32 -5.28 8.11
CA THR A 57 19.12 -6.70 8.36
C THR A 57 18.31 -6.91 9.65
N ARG A 58 17.28 -7.75 9.57
CA ARG A 58 16.48 -8.22 10.71
C ARG A 58 16.26 -9.72 10.59
N SER A 59 16.67 -10.47 11.59
CA SER A 59 16.36 -11.91 11.64
C SER A 59 14.87 -12.15 11.83
N LEU A 60 14.39 -13.33 11.43
CA LEU A 60 12.98 -13.71 11.62
C LEU A 60 12.57 -13.65 13.10
N ALA A 61 13.44 -14.09 14.01
CA ALA A 61 13.18 -14.02 15.45
C ALA A 61 13.11 -12.57 15.95
N GLN A 62 13.97 -11.66 15.48
CA GLN A 62 13.90 -10.25 15.85
C GLN A 62 12.57 -9.60 15.45
N ARG A 63 12.03 -9.96 14.27
CA ARG A 63 10.73 -9.45 13.79
C ARG A 63 9.59 -9.87 14.70
N THR A 64 9.49 -11.17 14.99
CA THR A 64 8.42 -11.72 15.83
C THR A 64 8.56 -11.33 17.29
N ASN A 65 9.78 -11.36 17.85
CA ASN A 65 10.02 -10.99 19.25
C ASN A 65 9.71 -9.51 19.51
N ASP A 66 10.06 -8.61 18.58
CA ASP A 66 9.72 -7.19 18.71
C ASP A 66 8.20 -6.97 18.65
N ALA A 67 7.50 -7.62 17.71
CA ALA A 67 6.04 -7.53 17.61
C ALA A 67 5.34 -8.08 18.86
N ASN A 68 5.77 -9.26 19.36
CA ASN A 68 5.23 -9.93 20.53
C ASN A 68 5.46 -9.11 21.80
N SER A 69 6.70 -8.63 22.02
CA SER A 69 7.05 -7.82 23.19
C SER A 69 6.32 -6.48 23.22
N TRP A 70 6.07 -5.91 22.04
CA TRP A 70 5.31 -4.68 21.94
C TRP A 70 3.80 -4.90 22.14
N GLY A 71 3.34 -6.14 22.04
CA GLY A 71 1.93 -6.49 22.15
C GLY A 71 1.12 -5.96 20.99
N ALA A 72 1.56 -6.25 19.76
CA ALA A 72 0.84 -5.85 18.56
C ALA A 72 -0.53 -6.57 18.48
N ASP A 73 -1.54 -5.88 17.94
CA ASP A 73 -2.87 -6.43 17.70
C ASP A 73 -2.99 -7.12 16.32
N TYR A 74 -2.15 -6.73 15.37
CA TYR A 74 -2.08 -7.32 14.04
C TYR A 74 -0.65 -7.23 13.47
N PHE A 75 -0.15 -8.35 12.95
CA PHE A 75 1.16 -8.46 12.28
C PHE A 75 0.94 -8.67 10.78
N VAL A 76 1.52 -7.78 9.95
CA VAL A 76 1.41 -7.85 8.48
C VAL A 76 2.81 -7.88 7.88
N SER A 77 3.22 -9.05 7.38
CA SER A 77 4.48 -9.24 6.66
C SER A 77 4.25 -9.03 5.17
N ILE A 78 5.07 -8.21 4.54
CA ILE A 78 4.93 -7.80 3.14
C ILE A 78 6.10 -8.36 2.35
N HIS A 79 5.81 -9.16 1.33
CA HIS A 79 6.74 -9.87 0.47
C HIS A 79 6.40 -9.69 -1.01
N ILE A 80 7.35 -10.08 -1.88
CA ILE A 80 7.19 -10.20 -3.32
C ILE A 80 7.65 -11.61 -3.71
N ASN A 81 6.79 -12.34 -4.37
CA ASN A 81 7.00 -13.74 -4.73
C ASN A 81 8.04 -13.92 -5.86
N ALA A 82 8.53 -15.17 -5.98
CA ALA A 82 9.35 -15.65 -7.08
C ALA A 82 9.05 -17.13 -7.37
N GLY A 83 9.46 -17.65 -8.53
CA GLY A 83 9.26 -19.03 -8.94
C GLY A 83 8.38 -19.19 -10.18
N GLY A 84 8.34 -18.17 -11.06
CA GLY A 84 7.69 -18.22 -12.37
C GLY A 84 6.17 -18.15 -12.35
N GLY A 85 5.56 -17.80 -11.19
CA GLY A 85 4.13 -17.56 -11.09
C GLY A 85 3.74 -16.14 -11.51
N THR A 86 2.46 -15.79 -11.37
CA THR A 86 1.95 -14.43 -11.55
C THR A 86 0.77 -14.17 -10.63
N GLY A 87 0.70 -12.98 -10.04
CA GLY A 87 -0.44 -12.54 -9.25
C GLY A 87 -0.18 -12.39 -7.76
N TYR A 88 -1.26 -12.14 -7.02
CA TYR A 88 -1.28 -11.90 -5.59
C TYR A 88 -1.78 -13.11 -4.81
N GLU A 89 -1.15 -13.40 -3.69
CA GLU A 89 -1.60 -14.41 -2.72
C GLU A 89 -1.24 -13.98 -1.30
N ASP A 90 -1.91 -14.54 -0.31
CA ASP A 90 -1.58 -14.32 1.09
C ASP A 90 -1.66 -15.60 1.92
N TYR A 91 -0.96 -15.57 3.04
CA TYR A 91 -0.77 -16.72 3.89
C TYR A 91 -1.07 -16.40 5.35
N ILE A 92 -1.73 -17.34 6.02
CA ILE A 92 -1.76 -17.45 7.47
C ILE A 92 -1.10 -18.77 7.89
N TYR A 93 -0.81 -18.93 9.17
CA TYR A 93 -0.21 -20.17 9.68
C TYR A 93 -1.10 -21.38 9.35
N ASN A 94 -0.46 -22.49 8.96
CA ASN A 94 -1.16 -23.74 8.62
C ASN A 94 -1.54 -24.61 9.83
N GLY A 95 -1.07 -24.26 11.04
CA GLY A 95 -1.56 -24.83 12.29
C GLY A 95 -2.83 -24.16 12.78
N SER A 96 -3.11 -24.29 14.07
CA SER A 96 -4.27 -23.63 14.72
C SER A 96 -4.09 -22.13 14.76
N VAL A 97 -5.11 -21.39 14.34
CA VAL A 97 -5.16 -19.92 14.39
C VAL A 97 -6.51 -19.45 14.91
N SER A 98 -6.55 -18.24 15.48
CA SER A 98 -7.80 -17.63 15.92
C SER A 98 -8.73 -17.30 14.75
N ASN A 99 -10.04 -17.18 15.01
CA ASN A 99 -11.01 -16.70 14.03
C ASN A 99 -10.67 -15.29 13.52
N ASN A 100 -10.09 -14.45 14.39
CA ASN A 100 -9.64 -13.12 14.01
C ASN A 100 -8.53 -13.17 12.94
N THR A 101 -7.60 -14.13 13.03
CA THR A 101 -6.55 -14.31 12.01
C THR A 101 -7.16 -14.53 10.62
N VAL A 102 -8.17 -15.40 10.54
CA VAL A 102 -8.87 -15.69 9.27
C VAL A 102 -9.63 -14.46 8.78
N THR A 103 -10.41 -13.84 9.66
CA THR A 103 -11.22 -12.66 9.32
C THR A 103 -10.35 -11.47 8.88
N TYR A 104 -9.23 -11.23 9.56
CA TYR A 104 -8.33 -10.11 9.23
C TYR A 104 -7.64 -10.32 7.89
N ARG A 105 -7.14 -11.56 7.64
CA ARG A 105 -6.61 -11.95 6.34
C ARG A 105 -7.66 -11.76 5.23
N ASP A 106 -8.90 -12.19 5.45
CA ASP A 106 -9.95 -12.11 4.43
C ASP A 106 -10.29 -10.67 4.06
N LYS A 107 -10.34 -9.78 5.04
CA LYS A 107 -10.53 -8.34 4.81
C LYS A 107 -9.35 -7.72 4.07
N LEU A 108 -8.11 -8.06 4.49
CA LEU A 108 -6.90 -7.58 3.83
C LEU A 108 -6.86 -8.03 2.36
N HIS A 109 -7.07 -9.32 2.11
CA HIS A 109 -7.14 -9.89 0.75
C HIS A 109 -8.13 -9.15 -0.14
N ALA A 110 -9.35 -8.96 0.35
CA ALA A 110 -10.41 -8.30 -0.40
C ALA A 110 -10.05 -6.86 -0.76
N GLU A 111 -9.49 -6.09 0.19
CA GLU A 111 -9.12 -4.70 -0.05
C GLU A 111 -7.90 -4.56 -0.97
N VAL A 112 -6.89 -5.45 -0.87
CA VAL A 112 -5.77 -5.46 -1.82
C VAL A 112 -6.28 -5.76 -3.23
N MET A 113 -7.10 -6.81 -3.40
CA MET A 113 -7.64 -7.19 -4.71
C MET A 113 -8.57 -6.15 -5.35
N LYS A 114 -9.14 -5.23 -4.59
CA LYS A 114 -9.87 -4.07 -5.15
C LYS A 114 -8.95 -3.03 -5.77
N GLN A 115 -7.71 -2.94 -5.32
CA GLN A 115 -6.76 -1.90 -5.75
C GLN A 115 -5.85 -2.37 -6.89
N VAL A 116 -5.58 -3.67 -6.99
CA VAL A 116 -4.63 -4.23 -7.94
C VAL A 116 -5.33 -5.08 -9.01
N ASP A 117 -4.72 -5.16 -10.17
CA ASP A 117 -5.14 -6.03 -11.28
C ASP A 117 -4.21 -7.24 -11.44
N PHE A 118 -3.64 -7.70 -10.34
CA PHE A 118 -2.94 -8.98 -10.28
C PHE A 118 -3.92 -10.15 -10.42
N ASN A 119 -3.44 -11.25 -10.99
CA ASN A 119 -4.15 -12.51 -10.92
C ASN A 119 -4.36 -12.90 -9.45
N ASN A 120 -5.61 -13.19 -9.07
CA ASN A 120 -5.93 -13.63 -7.72
C ASN A 120 -5.58 -15.11 -7.54
N ARG A 121 -4.48 -15.40 -6.83
CA ARG A 121 -4.02 -16.76 -6.53
C ARG A 121 -4.63 -17.33 -5.25
N GLY A 122 -5.46 -16.53 -4.59
CA GLY A 122 -6.23 -16.94 -3.42
C GLY A 122 -5.50 -16.85 -2.10
N LYS A 123 -6.22 -17.29 -1.10
CA LYS A 123 -5.86 -17.28 0.33
C LYS A 123 -5.31 -18.64 0.74
N LYS A 124 -4.12 -18.65 1.32
CA LYS A 124 -3.36 -19.89 1.58
C LYS A 124 -2.97 -20.05 3.05
N ARG A 125 -2.35 -21.16 3.35
CA ARG A 125 -1.77 -21.47 4.67
C ARG A 125 -0.35 -22.03 4.48
N ALA A 126 0.59 -21.60 5.33
CA ALA A 126 1.97 -22.06 5.30
C ALA A 126 2.61 -22.03 6.69
N ASN A 127 3.69 -22.82 6.87
CA ASN A 127 4.46 -22.86 8.10
C ASN A 127 5.62 -21.84 8.06
N PHE A 128 5.33 -20.57 7.76
CA PHE A 128 6.34 -19.54 7.82
C PHE A 128 6.63 -19.12 9.27
N HIS A 129 7.90 -18.82 9.57
CA HIS A 129 8.34 -18.44 10.92
C HIS A 129 7.51 -17.29 11.49
N VAL A 130 7.38 -16.21 10.71
CA VAL A 130 6.67 -15.00 11.17
C VAL A 130 5.17 -15.24 11.42
N LEU A 131 4.58 -16.24 10.78
CA LEU A 131 3.18 -16.62 11.02
C LEU A 131 3.04 -17.53 12.23
N ARG A 132 4.00 -18.46 12.42
CA ARG A 132 3.99 -19.43 13.52
C ARG A 132 4.37 -18.82 14.86
N GLN A 133 5.34 -17.88 14.88
CA GLN A 133 5.91 -17.32 16.11
C GLN A 133 5.27 -16.00 16.55
N SER A 134 4.35 -15.47 15.78
CA SER A 134 3.55 -14.31 16.19
C SER A 134 2.44 -14.72 17.15
N SER A 135 2.34 -14.02 18.29
CA SER A 135 1.31 -14.28 19.31
C SER A 135 -0.04 -13.63 19.00
N MET A 136 -0.08 -12.69 18.06
CA MET A 136 -1.26 -12.00 17.57
C MET A 136 -1.71 -12.54 16.20
N PRO A 137 -2.90 -12.18 15.69
CA PRO A 137 -3.25 -12.41 14.30
C PRO A 137 -2.15 -11.94 13.35
N ALA A 138 -1.71 -12.84 12.45
CA ALA A 138 -0.60 -12.58 11.54
C ALA A 138 -0.93 -13.02 10.11
N VAL A 139 -0.50 -12.23 9.14
CA VAL A 139 -0.61 -12.50 7.70
C VAL A 139 0.70 -12.19 7.00
N LEU A 140 1.01 -12.97 5.96
CA LEU A 140 2.08 -12.67 5.02
C LEU A 140 1.46 -12.50 3.62
N THR A 141 1.81 -11.43 2.93
CA THR A 141 1.30 -11.11 1.60
C THR A 141 2.41 -11.20 0.57
N GLU A 142 2.10 -11.82 -0.58
CA GLU A 142 2.96 -11.93 -1.75
C GLU A 142 2.38 -11.08 -2.88
N ASN A 143 3.01 -9.97 -3.17
CA ASN A 143 2.48 -8.89 -3.99
C ASN A 143 3.03 -8.94 -5.43
N GLY A 144 2.70 -9.98 -6.16
CA GLY A 144 3.22 -10.24 -7.51
C GLY A 144 4.52 -11.04 -7.50
N PHE A 145 4.97 -11.44 -8.68
CA PHE A 145 6.18 -12.25 -8.90
C PHE A 145 7.28 -11.41 -9.53
N ILE A 146 8.40 -11.26 -8.83
CA ILE A 146 9.52 -10.42 -9.26
C ILE A 146 10.22 -10.95 -10.53
N ASP A 147 10.17 -12.25 -10.75
CA ASP A 147 10.79 -12.96 -11.86
C ASP A 147 9.87 -13.11 -13.10
N THR A 148 8.61 -12.72 -13.00
CA THR A 148 7.67 -12.70 -14.11
C THR A 148 7.54 -11.28 -14.67
N THR A 149 7.87 -11.08 -15.94
CA THR A 149 7.96 -9.75 -16.60
C THR A 149 6.69 -8.92 -16.42
N ALA A 150 5.51 -9.52 -16.55
CA ALA A 150 4.23 -8.81 -16.42
C ALA A 150 4.06 -8.19 -15.01
N ASP A 151 4.34 -8.98 -13.96
CA ASP A 151 4.26 -8.50 -12.58
C ASP A 151 5.41 -7.54 -12.26
N ALA A 152 6.63 -7.84 -12.72
CA ALA A 152 7.80 -6.99 -12.52
C ALA A 152 7.61 -5.59 -13.13
N ASN A 153 6.99 -5.48 -14.29
CA ASN A 153 6.69 -4.17 -14.90
C ASN A 153 5.70 -3.36 -14.05
N LYS A 154 4.71 -4.00 -13.43
CA LYS A 154 3.82 -3.35 -12.46
C LYS A 154 4.60 -2.92 -11.21
N LEU A 155 5.46 -3.78 -10.68
CA LEU A 155 6.26 -3.51 -9.48
C LEU A 155 7.32 -2.41 -9.68
N LYS A 156 7.75 -2.11 -10.92
CA LYS A 156 8.59 -0.96 -11.25
C LYS A 156 7.87 0.38 -11.13
N SER A 157 6.53 0.38 -11.20
CA SER A 157 5.71 1.58 -11.15
C SER A 157 5.44 2.00 -9.70
N ASP A 158 5.92 3.17 -9.31
CA ASP A 158 5.64 3.75 -7.97
C ASP A 158 4.13 3.94 -7.75
N ALA A 159 3.37 4.32 -8.81
CA ALA A 159 1.92 4.41 -8.76
C ALA A 159 1.25 3.04 -8.51
N TYR A 160 1.83 1.96 -9.02
CA TYR A 160 1.32 0.62 -8.73
C TYR A 160 1.63 0.20 -7.29
N LEU A 161 2.83 0.53 -6.77
CA LEU A 161 3.15 0.32 -5.35
C LEU A 161 2.23 1.13 -4.43
N ASP A 162 1.79 2.34 -4.83
CA ASP A 162 0.78 3.12 -4.11
C ASP A 162 -0.57 2.38 -4.05
N ARG A 163 -1.00 1.72 -5.13
CA ARG A 163 -2.22 0.91 -5.17
C ARG A 163 -2.12 -0.30 -4.21
N ILE A 164 -1.00 -1.02 -4.23
CA ILE A 164 -0.74 -2.12 -3.30
C ILE A 164 -0.82 -1.62 -1.85
N ALA A 165 -0.13 -0.53 -1.54
CA ALA A 165 -0.10 0.06 -0.20
C ALA A 165 -1.48 0.55 0.26
N LEU A 166 -2.28 1.13 -0.65
CA LEU A 166 -3.65 1.56 -0.37
C LEU A 166 -4.54 0.36 -0.01
N GLY A 167 -4.41 -0.75 -0.75
CA GLY A 167 -5.11 -2.00 -0.45
C GLY A 167 -4.76 -2.53 0.94
N HIS A 168 -3.46 -2.54 1.28
CA HIS A 168 -3.01 -2.95 2.61
C HIS A 168 -3.56 -2.03 3.71
N ALA A 169 -3.46 -0.71 3.54
CA ALA A 169 -3.94 0.25 4.54
C ALA A 169 -5.45 0.11 4.78
N ASN A 170 -6.25 0.03 3.71
CA ASN A 170 -7.70 -0.15 3.81
C ASN A 170 -8.05 -1.49 4.45
N GLY A 171 -7.36 -2.57 4.08
CA GLY A 171 -7.60 -3.90 4.62
C GLY A 171 -7.26 -4.01 6.11
N ILE A 172 -6.13 -3.44 6.52
CA ILE A 172 -5.73 -3.34 7.93
C ILE A 172 -6.75 -2.52 8.73
N ALA A 173 -7.13 -1.36 8.20
CA ALA A 173 -8.12 -0.49 8.86
C ALA A 173 -9.48 -1.17 9.01
N GLN A 174 -9.95 -1.87 7.97
CA GLN A 174 -11.20 -2.63 8.02
C GLN A 174 -11.10 -3.84 8.99
N ALA A 175 -9.95 -4.53 9.02
CA ALA A 175 -9.71 -5.64 9.92
C ALA A 175 -9.84 -5.20 11.39
N LEU A 176 -9.22 -4.10 11.73
CA LEU A 176 -9.12 -3.57 13.10
C LEU A 176 -10.24 -2.58 13.47
N GLY A 177 -11.16 -2.29 12.55
CA GLY A 177 -12.24 -1.33 12.81
C GLY A 177 -11.76 0.10 13.07
N LEU A 178 -10.67 0.52 12.42
CA LEU A 178 -10.15 1.87 12.58
C LEU A 178 -11.11 2.91 12.02
N LYS A 179 -11.24 4.02 12.71
CA LYS A 179 -12.03 5.16 12.23
C LYS A 179 -11.22 6.00 11.25
N ARG A 180 -11.85 6.45 10.16
CA ARG A 180 -11.25 7.47 9.31
C ARG A 180 -11.21 8.81 10.05
N LYS A 181 -10.13 9.57 9.87
CA LYS A 181 -10.04 10.93 10.38
C LYS A 181 -11.08 11.80 9.71
N SER A 182 -11.75 12.64 10.48
CA SER A 182 -12.65 13.66 9.95
C SER A 182 -11.85 14.59 9.05
N GLY A 183 -12.14 14.60 7.72
CA GLY A 183 -11.41 15.40 6.72
C GLY A 183 -10.33 14.66 5.93
N SER A 184 -10.00 13.40 6.27
CA SER A 184 -9.19 12.53 5.43
C SER A 184 -10.09 11.72 4.50
N GLY A 185 -10.30 12.19 3.29
CA GLY A 185 -10.88 11.47 2.16
C GLY A 185 -12.25 10.82 2.37
N GLY A 186 -13.30 11.44 1.79
CA GLY A 186 -14.52 10.74 1.44
C GLY A 186 -15.61 10.70 2.50
N SER A 187 -16.27 11.81 2.76
CA SER A 187 -17.74 11.77 2.78
C SER A 187 -18.14 11.02 1.51
N GLY A 188 -19.10 10.11 1.51
CA GLY A 188 -19.48 9.24 0.36
C GLY A 188 -19.75 9.93 -0.99
N LYS A 189 -19.22 11.10 -1.21
CA LYS A 189 -19.25 11.87 -2.45
C LYS A 189 -17.89 11.80 -3.14
N GLN A 190 -17.92 11.36 -4.38
CA GLN A 190 -16.74 11.30 -5.25
C GLN A 190 -16.21 12.71 -5.54
N GLY A 191 -14.93 12.96 -5.32
CA GLY A 191 -14.26 14.20 -5.70
C GLY A 191 -13.97 14.25 -7.20
N TYR A 192 -14.15 15.43 -7.78
CA TYR A 192 -13.85 15.75 -9.18
C TYR A 192 -13.01 17.01 -9.27
N VAL A 193 -12.12 17.05 -10.26
CA VAL A 193 -11.36 18.24 -10.63
C VAL A 193 -11.69 18.56 -12.08
N GLU A 194 -12.15 19.78 -12.32
CA GLU A 194 -12.41 20.35 -13.63
C GLU A 194 -11.31 21.35 -13.98
N VAL A 195 -10.77 21.27 -15.18
CA VAL A 195 -9.80 22.23 -15.72
C VAL A 195 -10.54 23.50 -16.13
N ILE A 196 -10.10 24.66 -15.62
CA ILE A 196 -10.71 25.97 -15.87
C ILE A 196 -9.73 26.95 -16.55
N THR A 197 -8.70 26.42 -17.19
CA THR A 197 -7.70 27.14 -17.99
C THR A 197 -7.62 26.53 -19.38
N PRO A 198 -7.28 27.27 -20.45
CA PRO A 198 -7.25 26.75 -21.81
C PRO A 198 -6.41 25.48 -21.99
N SER A 199 -5.30 25.37 -21.25
CA SER A 199 -4.49 24.16 -21.24
C SER A 199 -3.71 24.02 -19.92
N LEU A 200 -3.48 22.78 -19.50
CA LEU A 200 -2.81 22.46 -18.23
C LEU A 200 -2.02 21.15 -18.36
N TRP A 201 -0.82 21.09 -17.78
CA TRP A 201 -0.08 19.84 -17.68
C TRP A 201 -0.63 18.96 -16.55
N THR A 202 -0.76 17.66 -16.83
CA THR A 202 -0.76 16.61 -15.82
C THR A 202 0.65 16.05 -15.66
N TYR A 203 0.86 15.22 -14.64
CA TYR A 203 2.18 14.70 -14.27
C TYR A 203 2.10 13.20 -14.03
N ASN A 204 3.15 12.44 -14.38
CA ASN A 204 3.20 10.99 -14.15
C ASN A 204 3.40 10.67 -12.67
N THR A 205 4.12 11.52 -11.96
CA THR A 205 4.39 11.38 -10.52
C THR A 205 4.05 12.68 -9.79
N ALA A 206 4.13 12.66 -8.46
CA ALA A 206 3.98 13.86 -7.62
C ALA A 206 5.24 14.76 -7.71
N ASN A 207 5.63 15.10 -8.92
CA ASN A 207 6.77 15.95 -9.25
C ASN A 207 6.40 16.90 -10.38
N TRP A 208 6.66 18.20 -10.20
CA TRP A 208 6.33 19.26 -11.18
C TRP A 208 7.14 19.17 -12.48
N ASP A 209 8.26 18.46 -12.48
CA ASP A 209 9.13 18.28 -13.64
C ASP A 209 8.76 17.05 -14.48
N ASP A 210 7.98 16.12 -13.93
CA ASP A 210 7.59 14.85 -14.57
C ASP A 210 6.26 15.00 -15.32
N LYS A 211 6.24 15.89 -16.32
CA LYS A 211 5.07 16.18 -17.16
C LYS A 211 4.60 14.96 -17.95
N ALA A 212 3.30 14.71 -17.94
CA ALA A 212 2.65 13.61 -18.66
C ALA A 212 1.96 14.10 -19.94
N VAL A 213 0.72 14.56 -19.82
CA VAL A 213 -0.09 15.01 -20.95
C VAL A 213 -0.72 16.37 -20.66
N ILE A 214 -1.01 17.13 -21.72
CA ILE A 214 -1.79 18.35 -21.62
C ILE A 214 -3.26 17.97 -21.62
N VAL A 215 -4.01 18.60 -20.72
CA VAL A 215 -5.47 18.56 -20.61
C VAL A 215 -6.05 19.96 -20.86
N ASN A 216 -7.29 20.03 -21.31
CA ASN A 216 -7.90 21.26 -21.80
C ASN A 216 -9.04 21.72 -20.90
N GLU A 217 -9.45 22.97 -21.05
CA GLU A 217 -10.58 23.57 -20.34
C GLU A 217 -11.86 22.73 -20.51
N GLY A 218 -12.59 22.56 -19.42
CA GLY A 218 -13.81 21.77 -19.34
C GLY A 218 -13.59 20.27 -19.12
N GLU A 219 -12.36 19.75 -19.23
CA GLU A 219 -12.11 18.34 -18.91
C GLU A 219 -12.26 18.10 -17.41
N VAL A 220 -12.95 17.00 -17.06
CA VAL A 220 -13.27 16.63 -15.69
C VAL A 220 -12.64 15.29 -15.34
N PHE A 221 -11.90 15.27 -14.25
CA PHE A 221 -11.20 14.09 -13.77
C PHE A 221 -11.69 13.67 -12.40
N THR A 222 -11.81 12.37 -12.19
CA THR A 222 -12.13 11.80 -10.89
C THR A 222 -10.89 11.81 -10.00
N VAL A 223 -11.02 12.35 -8.80
CA VAL A 223 -9.94 12.40 -7.81
C VAL A 223 -9.85 11.07 -7.07
N ALA A 224 -8.66 10.49 -7.04
CA ALA A 224 -8.34 9.30 -6.26
C ALA A 224 -7.78 9.66 -4.88
N ARG A 225 -7.07 10.79 -4.78
CA ARG A 225 -6.48 11.30 -3.55
C ARG A 225 -6.68 12.81 -3.48
N ASP A 226 -7.20 13.28 -2.34
CA ASP A 226 -7.33 14.71 -2.04
C ASP A 226 -5.99 15.45 -2.11
N LYS A 227 -6.06 16.76 -2.18
CA LYS A 227 -4.89 17.63 -2.34
C LYS A 227 -3.84 17.37 -1.26
N PHE A 228 -2.61 17.24 -1.68
CA PHE A 228 -1.44 17.06 -0.82
C PHE A 228 -0.29 17.96 -1.29
N LYS A 229 0.62 18.26 -0.38
CA LYS A 229 1.73 19.19 -0.63
C LYS A 229 2.80 18.53 -1.51
N VAL A 230 3.27 19.26 -2.53
CA VAL A 230 4.36 18.87 -3.42
C VAL A 230 5.24 20.12 -3.64
N GLY A 231 6.45 20.12 -3.05
CA GLY A 231 7.30 21.31 -3.05
C GLY A 231 6.59 22.53 -2.46
N ASN A 232 6.51 23.59 -3.23
CA ASN A 232 5.83 24.85 -2.84
C ASN A 232 4.34 24.89 -3.22
N GLY A 233 3.77 23.83 -3.81
CA GLY A 233 2.39 23.77 -4.24
C GLY A 233 1.65 22.55 -3.70
N TYR A 234 0.48 22.32 -4.29
CA TYR A 234 -0.38 21.18 -3.97
C TYR A 234 -0.84 20.48 -5.25
N MET A 235 -0.99 19.16 -5.20
CA MET A 235 -1.54 18.34 -6.28
C MET A 235 -2.72 17.52 -5.79
N TYR A 236 -3.60 17.13 -6.73
CA TYR A 236 -4.51 15.99 -6.62
C TYR A 236 -3.92 14.79 -7.36
N GLN A 237 -4.17 13.58 -6.88
CA GLN A 237 -3.99 12.35 -7.67
C GLN A 237 -5.33 11.98 -8.30
N LEU A 238 -5.31 11.72 -9.60
CA LEU A 238 -6.47 11.32 -10.37
C LEU A 238 -6.62 9.79 -10.37
N LYS A 239 -7.84 9.29 -10.62
CA LYS A 239 -8.09 7.84 -10.76
C LYS A 239 -7.35 7.22 -11.97
N SER A 240 -6.95 8.02 -12.94
CA SER A 240 -6.08 7.60 -14.04
C SER A 240 -4.65 7.26 -13.60
N GLY A 241 -4.27 7.59 -12.37
CA GLY A 241 -2.90 7.49 -11.87
C GLY A 241 -2.08 8.77 -12.06
N LEU A 242 -2.52 9.69 -12.90
CA LEU A 242 -1.87 10.97 -13.14
C LEU A 242 -2.08 11.94 -11.96
N TYR A 243 -1.25 12.97 -11.92
CA TYR A 243 -1.35 14.06 -10.96
C TYR A 243 -1.67 15.37 -11.67
N ILE A 244 -2.41 16.24 -10.99
CA ILE A 244 -2.79 17.56 -11.49
C ILE A 244 -2.64 18.60 -10.37
N THR A 245 -2.33 19.84 -10.71
CA THR A 245 -2.27 20.92 -9.72
C THR A 245 -3.58 21.06 -8.95
N ALA A 246 -3.47 21.46 -7.68
CA ALA A 246 -4.63 21.82 -6.85
C ALA A 246 -4.79 23.35 -6.73
N SER A 247 -4.13 24.12 -7.58
CA SER A 247 -4.30 25.57 -7.62
C SER A 247 -5.67 25.93 -8.18
N THR A 248 -6.44 26.71 -7.42
CA THR A 248 -7.77 27.20 -7.83
C THR A 248 -7.73 28.19 -9.00
N GLN A 249 -6.55 28.62 -9.41
CA GLN A 249 -6.32 29.42 -10.62
C GLN A 249 -6.50 28.57 -11.90
N TYR A 250 -6.24 27.26 -11.83
CA TYR A 250 -6.20 26.37 -12.99
C TYR A 250 -7.26 25.27 -12.95
N VAL A 251 -7.73 24.90 -11.75
CA VAL A 251 -8.70 23.82 -11.58
C VAL A 251 -9.77 24.18 -10.55
N ARG A 252 -10.97 23.64 -10.76
CA ARG A 252 -12.08 23.70 -9.81
C ARG A 252 -12.33 22.30 -9.23
N TYR A 253 -12.22 22.17 -7.92
CA TYR A 253 -12.57 20.94 -7.20
C TYR A 253 -14.03 21.00 -6.73
N TYR A 254 -14.75 19.89 -6.88
CA TYR A 254 -16.10 19.72 -6.33
C TYR A 254 -16.39 18.25 -6.03
N THR A 255 -17.47 17.99 -5.30
CA THR A 255 -17.92 16.63 -4.94
C THR A 255 -19.35 16.39 -5.42
N ARG A 256 -19.62 15.18 -5.87
CA ARG A 256 -20.96 14.68 -6.21
C ARG A 256 -21.27 13.38 -5.49
#